data_248947066c556563062452c7ef3c0d39
#
_entry.id   248947066c556563062452c7ef3c0d39
#
_cell.length_a   1.000
_cell.length_b   1.000
_cell.length_c   1.000
_cell.angle_alpha   90.00
_cell.angle_beta   90.00
_cell.angle_gamma   90.00
#
_symmetry.space_group_name_H-M   'P 1'
#
loop_
_entity.id
_entity.type
_entity.pdbx_description
1 polymer ?
#
loop_
_entity_poly.entity_id
_entity_poly.type
_entity_poly.pdbx_seq_one_letter_code
_entity_poly.pdbx_strand_id
1 'polypeptide(L)'
;CQDDYEEMLTLLLRHLLIIFHRELTCEHVLKNEYLDHEMDTAASYFNENYNRDINIEEYAVSRGMSVSWFIRNFKKFTGTTPMQFITSIRITNAQMLLETTNYAVNEIARIVGYDNPLYFSRLFHKQKGCSPSEYRKLLK
;
A
#
# COMPACT_ATOMS: atom_id res chain seq x y z
N CYS A 1 50.56 -36.19 -5.99
CA CYS A 1 49.56 -36.27 -7.09
C CYS A 1 48.13 -36.45 -6.60
N GLN A 2 47.87 -37.12 -5.49
CA GLN A 2 46.50 -37.31 -4.98
C GLN A 2 46.01 -36.10 -4.19
N ASP A 3 46.87 -35.45 -3.45
CA ASP A 3 46.59 -34.24 -2.66
C ASP A 3 46.24 -33.03 -3.56
N ASP A 4 46.92 -32.88 -4.70
CA ASP A 4 46.66 -31.79 -5.65
C ASP A 4 45.26 -31.89 -6.29
N TYR A 5 44.75 -33.11 -6.48
CA TYR A 5 43.45 -33.34 -7.06
C TYR A 5 42.31 -33.03 -6.06
N GLU A 6 42.50 -33.40 -4.79
CA GLU A 6 41.56 -33.09 -3.73
C GLU A 6 41.45 -31.57 -3.46
N GLU A 7 42.61 -30.90 -3.49
CA GLU A 7 42.66 -29.45 -3.31
C GLU A 7 41.99 -28.71 -4.47
N MET A 8 42.20 -29.15 -5.69
CA MET A 8 41.55 -28.61 -6.90
C MET A 8 40.03 -28.84 -6.86
N LEU A 9 39.58 -30.03 -6.44
CA LEU A 9 38.17 -30.37 -6.35
C LEU A 9 37.47 -29.50 -5.27
N THR A 10 38.14 -29.29 -4.16
CA THR A 10 37.63 -28.43 -3.05
C THR A 10 37.48 -26.97 -3.49
N LEU A 11 38.45 -26.44 -4.24
CA LEU A 11 38.40 -25.11 -4.83
C LEU A 11 37.25 -24.95 -5.82
N LEU A 12 37.03 -25.94 -6.69
CA LEU A 12 35.95 -25.96 -7.66
C LEU A 12 34.57 -26.00 -6.99
N LEU A 13 34.40 -26.85 -5.98
CA LEU A 13 33.17 -26.94 -5.19
C LEU A 13 32.86 -25.64 -4.48
N ARG A 14 33.89 -25.04 -3.86
CA ARG A 14 33.74 -23.72 -3.18
C ARG A 14 33.36 -22.62 -4.15
N HIS A 15 33.91 -22.62 -5.35
CA HIS A 15 33.58 -21.66 -6.40
C HIS A 15 32.14 -21.82 -6.90
N LEU A 16 31.70 -23.07 -7.11
CA LEU A 16 30.32 -23.40 -7.48
C LEU A 16 29.32 -22.96 -6.39
N LEU A 17 29.63 -23.18 -5.12
CA LEU A 17 28.78 -22.74 -4.00
C LEU A 17 28.66 -21.22 -3.93
N ILE A 18 29.74 -20.49 -4.19
CA ILE A 18 29.73 -19.02 -4.22
C ILE A 18 28.87 -18.50 -5.36
N ILE A 19 28.99 -19.07 -6.56
CA ILE A 19 28.19 -18.69 -7.73
C ILE A 19 26.71 -18.98 -7.45
N PHE A 20 26.38 -20.15 -6.94
CA PHE A 20 25.02 -20.56 -6.64
C PHE A 20 24.38 -19.66 -5.56
N HIS A 21 25.11 -19.35 -4.51
CA HIS A 21 24.66 -18.42 -3.46
C HIS A 21 24.40 -17.00 -4.01
N ARG A 22 25.27 -16.53 -4.89
CA ARG A 22 25.15 -15.21 -5.53
C ARG A 22 23.92 -15.14 -6.45
N GLU A 23 23.65 -16.18 -7.22
CA GLU A 23 22.47 -16.24 -8.09
C GLU A 23 21.16 -16.25 -7.27
N LEU A 24 21.08 -17.07 -6.23
CA LEU A 24 19.93 -17.09 -5.32
C LEU A 24 19.71 -15.76 -4.63
N THR A 25 20.78 -15.08 -4.22
CA THR A 25 20.67 -13.77 -3.57
C THR A 25 20.23 -12.68 -4.55
N CYS A 26 20.75 -12.72 -5.78
CA CYS A 26 20.38 -11.80 -6.84
C CYS A 26 18.91 -11.95 -7.25
N GLU A 27 18.42 -13.18 -7.40
CA GLU A 27 16.99 -13.44 -7.67
C GLU A 27 16.08 -12.94 -6.55
N HIS A 28 16.50 -13.09 -5.31
CA HIS A 28 15.72 -12.64 -4.17
C HIS A 28 15.65 -11.11 -4.05
N VAL A 29 16.75 -10.43 -4.35
CA VAL A 29 16.82 -8.96 -4.38
C VAL A 29 15.94 -8.40 -5.51
N LEU A 30 16.05 -8.93 -6.72
CA LEU A 30 15.24 -8.51 -7.86
C LEU A 30 13.74 -8.75 -7.63
N LYS A 31 13.39 -9.86 -6.99
CA LYS A 31 12.00 -10.17 -6.64
C LYS A 31 11.44 -9.20 -5.60
N ASN A 32 12.24 -8.80 -4.62
CA ASN A 32 11.84 -7.82 -3.62
C ASN A 32 11.68 -6.42 -4.23
N GLU A 33 12.61 -5.99 -5.07
CA GLU A 33 12.52 -4.70 -5.77
C GLU A 33 11.29 -4.63 -6.69
N TYR A 34 10.98 -5.71 -7.39
CA TYR A 34 9.77 -5.80 -8.21
C TYR A 34 8.50 -5.71 -7.34
N LEU A 35 8.47 -6.41 -6.22
CA LEU A 35 7.36 -6.39 -5.29
C LEU A 35 7.13 -4.99 -4.70
N ASP A 36 8.18 -4.34 -4.25
CA ASP A 36 8.13 -2.99 -3.70
C ASP A 36 7.64 -1.99 -4.76
N HIS A 37 8.09 -2.14 -6.00
CA HIS A 37 7.64 -1.31 -7.11
C HIS A 37 6.14 -1.52 -7.41
N GLU A 38 5.65 -2.75 -7.40
CA GLU A 38 4.21 -3.05 -7.59
C GLU A 38 3.35 -2.49 -6.45
N MET A 39 3.81 -2.55 -5.20
CA MET A 39 3.10 -1.99 -4.07
C MET A 39 3.11 -0.45 -4.08
N ASP A 40 4.22 0.15 -4.45
CA ASP A 40 4.33 1.61 -4.64
C ASP A 40 3.41 2.11 -5.77
N THR A 41 3.36 1.39 -6.87
CA THR A 41 2.44 1.66 -7.99
C THR A 41 0.97 1.60 -7.53
N ALA A 42 0.61 0.60 -6.71
CA ALA A 42 -0.72 0.48 -6.14
C ALA A 42 -1.05 1.67 -5.22
N ALA A 43 -0.13 2.05 -4.34
CA ALA A 43 -0.30 3.20 -3.44
C ALA A 43 -0.50 4.50 -4.24
N SER A 44 0.27 4.72 -5.29
CA SER A 44 0.12 5.87 -6.18
C SER A 44 -1.22 5.88 -6.90
N TYR A 45 -1.67 4.73 -7.41
CA TYR A 45 -2.97 4.58 -8.03
C TYR A 45 -4.11 4.93 -7.05
N PHE A 46 -4.04 4.48 -5.81
CA PHE A 46 -5.05 4.79 -4.80
C PHE A 46 -5.03 6.27 -4.40
N ASN A 47 -3.86 6.88 -4.33
CA ASN A 47 -3.73 8.32 -4.10
C ASN A 47 -4.37 9.17 -5.20
N GLU A 48 -4.21 8.76 -6.44
CA GLU A 48 -4.74 9.49 -7.60
C GLU A 48 -6.25 9.28 -7.81
N ASN A 49 -6.78 8.14 -7.36
CA ASN A 49 -8.16 7.71 -7.62
C ASN A 49 -9.01 7.54 -6.35
N TYR A 50 -8.57 8.04 -5.20
CA TYR A 50 -9.24 7.81 -3.91
C TYR A 50 -10.72 8.25 -3.89
N ASN A 51 -11.08 9.26 -4.67
CA ASN A 51 -12.43 9.81 -4.75
C ASN A 51 -13.38 9.03 -5.66
N ARG A 52 -12.88 7.98 -6.28
CA ARG A 52 -13.66 7.06 -7.12
C ARG A 52 -13.98 5.77 -6.37
N ASP A 53 -14.91 5.02 -6.93
CA ASP A 53 -15.17 3.66 -6.45
C ASP A 53 -14.01 2.76 -6.87
N ILE A 54 -13.25 2.29 -5.89
CA ILE A 54 -12.08 1.42 -6.11
C ILE A 54 -12.45 0.02 -5.66
N ASN A 55 -12.41 -0.93 -6.59
CA ASN A 55 -12.55 -2.35 -6.30
C ASN A 55 -11.17 -2.99 -6.17
N ILE A 56 -10.81 -3.38 -4.94
CA ILE A 56 -9.52 -3.98 -4.62
C ILE A 56 -9.33 -5.32 -5.34
N GLU A 57 -10.40 -6.12 -5.46
CA GLU A 57 -10.35 -7.41 -6.15
C GLU A 57 -10.03 -7.24 -7.64
N GLU A 58 -10.73 -6.34 -8.30
CA GLU A 58 -10.48 -6.01 -9.71
C GLU A 58 -9.08 -5.47 -9.93
N TYR A 59 -8.61 -4.60 -9.04
CA TYR A 59 -7.25 -4.10 -9.11
C TYR A 59 -6.21 -5.21 -9.03
N ALA A 60 -6.31 -6.07 -8.02
CA ALA A 60 -5.38 -7.19 -7.82
C ALA A 60 -5.36 -8.13 -9.03
N VAL A 61 -6.53 -8.53 -9.52
CA VAL A 61 -6.68 -9.40 -10.69
C VAL A 61 -6.10 -8.76 -11.95
N SER A 62 -6.33 -7.46 -12.17
CA SER A 62 -5.78 -6.72 -13.32
C SER A 62 -4.25 -6.68 -13.34
N ARG A 63 -3.63 -6.79 -12.17
CA ARG A 63 -2.17 -6.85 -12.01
C ARG A 63 -1.62 -8.28 -11.93
N GLY A 64 -2.46 -9.30 -12.14
CA GLY A 64 -2.06 -10.71 -12.10
C GLY A 64 -1.80 -11.25 -10.69
N MET A 65 -2.41 -10.65 -9.67
CA MET A 65 -2.23 -11.02 -8.26
C MET A 65 -3.52 -11.62 -7.69
N SER A 66 -3.40 -12.58 -6.77
CA SER A 66 -4.54 -12.97 -5.94
C SER A 66 -4.86 -11.85 -4.92
N VAL A 67 -6.14 -11.72 -4.57
CA VAL A 67 -6.60 -10.69 -3.62
C VAL A 67 -5.92 -10.82 -2.27
N SER A 68 -5.88 -12.02 -1.72
CA SER A 68 -5.25 -12.30 -0.42
C SER A 68 -3.75 -11.98 -0.40
N TRP A 69 -3.05 -12.34 -1.48
CA TRP A 69 -1.63 -12.05 -1.64
C TRP A 69 -1.37 -10.54 -1.72
N PHE A 70 -2.18 -9.83 -2.52
CA PHE A 70 -2.09 -8.37 -2.67
C PHE A 70 -2.33 -7.65 -1.34
N ILE A 71 -3.42 -7.97 -0.62
CA ILE A 71 -3.75 -7.33 0.67
C ILE A 71 -2.62 -7.54 1.69
N ARG A 72 -2.10 -8.75 1.79
CA ARG A 72 -1.01 -9.08 2.72
C ARG A 72 0.28 -8.33 2.40
N ASN A 73 0.70 -8.31 1.14
CA ASN A 73 1.93 -7.63 0.73
C ASN A 73 1.80 -6.11 0.76
N PHE A 74 0.63 -5.57 0.41
CA PHE A 74 0.35 -4.14 0.54
C PHE A 74 0.42 -3.70 2.01
N LYS A 75 -0.17 -4.45 2.93
CA LYS A 75 -0.08 -4.19 4.36
C LYS A 75 1.37 -4.28 4.87
N LYS A 76 2.13 -5.22 4.39
CA LYS A 76 3.55 -5.37 4.73
C LYS A 76 4.39 -4.18 4.24
N PHE A 77 4.09 -3.66 3.06
CA PHE A 77 4.79 -2.52 2.46
C PHE A 77 4.38 -1.17 3.08
N THR A 78 3.08 -0.92 3.25
CA THR A 78 2.54 0.38 3.71
C THR A 78 2.22 0.42 5.20
N GLY A 79 2.10 -0.72 5.87
CA GLY A 79 1.66 -0.83 7.27
C GLY A 79 0.14 -0.93 7.44
N THR A 80 -0.66 -0.70 6.40
CA THR A 80 -2.12 -0.75 6.41
C THR A 80 -2.68 -1.58 5.26
N THR A 81 -3.89 -2.10 5.42
CA THR A 81 -4.59 -2.75 4.31
C THR A 81 -4.93 -1.73 3.21
N PRO A 82 -5.17 -2.16 1.94
CA PRO A 82 -5.58 -1.26 0.88
C PRO A 82 -6.80 -0.41 1.22
N MET A 83 -7.83 -1.00 1.83
CA MET A 83 -9.03 -0.26 2.24
C MET A 83 -8.77 0.76 3.34
N GLN A 84 -7.97 0.41 4.33
CA GLN A 84 -7.55 1.36 5.37
C GLN A 84 -6.72 2.50 4.80
N PHE A 85 -5.86 2.21 3.84
CA PHE A 85 -5.06 3.20 3.14
C PHE A 85 -5.93 4.21 2.37
N ILE A 86 -6.89 3.73 1.59
CA ILE A 86 -7.84 4.57 0.85
C ILE A 86 -8.69 5.40 1.81
N THR A 87 -9.20 4.80 2.88
CA THR A 87 -9.98 5.51 3.90
C THR A 87 -9.17 6.63 4.54
N SER A 88 -7.91 6.40 4.89
CA SER A 88 -7.03 7.43 5.45
C SER A 88 -6.81 8.61 4.50
N ILE A 89 -6.62 8.34 3.21
CA ILE A 89 -6.48 9.38 2.18
C ILE A 89 -7.77 10.21 2.10
N ARG A 90 -8.92 9.57 2.04
CA ARG A 90 -10.23 10.24 1.97
C ARG A 90 -10.48 11.14 3.18
N ILE A 91 -10.20 10.64 4.38
CA ILE A 91 -10.39 11.42 5.62
C ILE A 91 -9.41 12.59 5.71
N THR A 92 -8.15 12.40 5.30
CA THR A 92 -7.16 13.49 5.28
C THR A 92 -7.57 14.60 4.29
N ASN A 93 -8.06 14.23 3.11
CA ASN A 93 -8.56 15.20 2.14
C ASN A 93 -9.85 15.89 2.63
N ALA A 94 -10.74 15.16 3.28
CA ALA A 94 -11.93 15.74 3.92
C ALA A 94 -11.57 16.75 5.01
N GLN A 95 -10.58 16.44 5.83
CA GLN A 95 -10.05 17.36 6.83
C GLN A 95 -9.57 18.67 6.21
N MET A 96 -8.78 18.57 5.15
CA MET A 96 -8.31 19.74 4.40
C MET A 96 -9.46 20.58 3.84
N LEU A 97 -10.49 19.94 3.28
CA LEU A 97 -11.68 20.65 2.77
C LEU A 97 -12.49 21.32 3.89
N LEU A 98 -12.59 20.71 5.06
CA LEU A 98 -13.21 21.31 6.24
C LEU A 98 -12.45 22.57 6.70
N GLU A 99 -11.14 22.57 6.59
CA GLU A 99 -10.26 23.68 6.99
C GLU A 99 -10.28 24.83 5.98
N THR A 100 -10.31 24.51 4.68
CA THR A 100 -10.05 25.46 3.60
C THR A 100 -11.29 25.92 2.85
N THR A 101 -12.44 25.28 3.05
CA THR A 101 -13.68 25.57 2.33
C THR A 101 -14.88 25.72 3.26
N ASN A 102 -15.96 26.30 2.72
CA ASN A 102 -17.26 26.38 3.40
C ASN A 102 -18.27 25.34 2.88
N TYR A 103 -17.80 24.32 2.18
CA TYR A 103 -18.68 23.26 1.68
C TYR A 103 -19.41 22.56 2.84
N ALA A 104 -20.66 22.19 2.58
CA ALA A 104 -21.42 21.37 3.52
C ALA A 104 -20.75 20.01 3.74
N VAL A 105 -20.92 19.43 4.91
CA VAL A 105 -20.36 18.11 5.23
C VAL A 105 -20.79 17.04 4.21
N ASN A 106 -22.04 17.10 3.75
CA ASN A 106 -22.56 16.20 2.73
C ASN A 106 -21.84 16.35 1.38
N GLU A 107 -21.49 17.55 1.01
CA GLU A 107 -20.72 17.84 -0.21
C GLU A 107 -19.29 17.31 -0.09
N ILE A 108 -18.65 17.54 1.04
CA ILE A 108 -17.30 17.03 1.32
C ILE A 108 -17.28 15.51 1.26
N ALA A 109 -18.27 14.84 1.87
CA ALA A 109 -18.39 13.39 1.82
C ALA A 109 -18.39 12.86 0.37
N ARG A 110 -19.16 13.49 -0.51
CA ARG A 110 -19.22 13.13 -1.94
C ARG A 110 -17.91 13.41 -2.68
N ILE A 111 -17.30 14.55 -2.42
CA ILE A 111 -16.03 14.94 -3.04
C ILE A 111 -14.93 13.92 -2.73
N VAL A 112 -14.87 13.41 -1.52
CA VAL A 112 -13.84 12.43 -1.13
C VAL A 112 -14.23 10.97 -1.42
N GLY A 113 -15.41 10.73 -2.00
CA GLY A 113 -15.80 9.42 -2.52
C GLY A 113 -16.81 8.63 -1.68
N TYR A 114 -17.57 9.29 -0.79
CA TYR A 114 -18.63 8.65 0.01
C TYR A 114 -20.01 9.13 -0.41
N ASP A 115 -20.86 8.20 -0.86
CA ASP A 115 -22.25 8.49 -1.20
C ASP A 115 -23.14 8.67 0.05
N ASN A 116 -22.81 7.98 1.14
CA ASN A 116 -23.54 8.05 2.40
C ASN A 116 -22.83 8.99 3.40
N PRO A 117 -23.39 10.19 3.66
CA PRO A 117 -22.78 11.15 4.60
C PRO A 117 -22.70 10.65 6.04
N LEU A 118 -23.64 9.82 6.48
CA LEU A 118 -23.64 9.25 7.83
C LEU A 118 -22.50 8.28 8.02
N TYR A 119 -22.26 7.43 7.03
CA TYR A 119 -21.12 6.52 7.03
C TYR A 119 -19.80 7.28 7.03
N PHE A 120 -19.67 8.30 6.21
CA PHE A 120 -18.52 9.20 6.19
C PHE A 120 -18.28 9.83 7.58
N SER A 121 -19.31 10.37 8.20
CA SER A 121 -19.21 11.02 9.51
C SER A 121 -18.73 10.05 10.60
N ARG A 122 -19.18 8.80 10.56
CA ARG A 122 -18.72 7.74 11.48
C ARG A 122 -17.25 7.41 11.29
N LEU A 123 -16.80 7.28 10.03
CA LEU A 123 -15.39 7.03 9.72
C LEU A 123 -14.51 8.20 10.14
N PHE A 124 -14.94 9.42 9.88
CA PHE A 124 -14.24 10.63 10.29
C PHE A 124 -14.10 10.70 11.81
N HIS A 125 -15.18 10.47 12.54
CA HIS A 125 -15.19 10.43 14.00
C HIS A 125 -14.23 9.34 14.53
N LYS A 126 -14.24 8.16 13.92
CA LYS A 126 -13.36 7.07 14.32
C LYS A 126 -11.87 7.42 14.18
N GLN A 127 -11.50 8.15 13.13
CA GLN A 127 -10.10 8.51 12.87
C GLN A 127 -9.67 9.81 13.56
N LYS A 128 -10.55 10.78 13.72
CA LYS A 128 -10.22 12.12 14.25
C LYS A 128 -10.72 12.38 15.66
N GLY A 129 -11.56 11.53 16.22
CA GLY A 129 -12.08 11.65 17.57
C GLY A 129 -13.28 12.60 17.72
N CYS A 130 -13.69 13.27 16.64
CA CYS A 130 -14.87 14.15 16.61
C CYS A 130 -15.56 14.11 15.25
N SER A 131 -16.82 14.53 15.18
CA SER A 131 -17.54 14.60 13.91
C SER A 131 -16.98 15.69 12.99
N PRO A 132 -17.23 15.62 11.67
CA PRO A 132 -16.81 16.68 10.75
C PRO A 132 -17.32 18.06 11.14
N SER A 133 -18.55 18.17 11.58
CA SER A 133 -19.15 19.43 12.03
C SER A 133 -18.48 19.98 13.30
N GLU A 134 -18.21 19.12 14.26
CA GLU A 134 -17.47 19.48 15.48
C GLU A 134 -16.04 19.90 15.17
N TYR A 135 -15.38 19.19 14.28
CA TYR A 135 -14.03 19.52 13.81
C TYR A 135 -13.98 20.94 13.23
N ARG A 136 -14.93 21.28 12.35
CA ARG A 136 -15.02 22.63 11.76
C ARG A 136 -15.25 23.70 12.81
N LYS A 137 -16.06 23.44 13.84
CA LYS A 137 -16.29 24.37 14.95
C LYS A 137 -15.03 24.62 15.78
N LEU A 138 -14.20 23.61 15.98
CA LEU A 138 -12.93 23.73 16.71
C LEU A 138 -11.90 24.63 16.00
N LEU A 139 -12.04 24.80 14.68
CA LEU A 139 -11.16 25.66 13.88
C LEU A 139 -11.52 27.16 13.95
N LYS A 140 -12.71 27.44 14.45
CA LYS A 140 -13.21 28.81 14.65
C LYS A 140 -13.00 29.22 16.11
#